data_77a68257d0b4441fc6903431390dfb1e
#
_entry.id   77a68257d0b4441fc6903431390dfb1e
#
_cell.length_a   1.000
_cell.length_b   1.000
_cell.length_c   1.000
_cell.angle_alpha   90.00
_cell.angle_beta   90.00
_cell.angle_gamma   90.00
#
_symmetry.space_group_name_H-M   'P 1'
#
loop_
_entity.id
_entity.type
_entity.pdbx_description
1 polymer ?
#
loop_
_entity_poly.entity_id
_entity_poly.type
_entity_poly.pdbx_seq_one_letter_code
_entity_poly.pdbx_strand_id
1 'polypeptide(L)'
;MPDKITMDKRIHLGYGQIDEDYVLAGRHLGFDIWIDEIENDYVEIWVYDRSRTKRQRTAFTSDIVDTYKIAGNFELSKRGKYWHVDFARVDSNFRGKKLARKMYSFLIKKGYSLQAGDSQSPGGRYVWNELAKDRTITVFAKKSKCSKFVDFPRPGKKELKSSLFELFDSKAEIYAVSN
;
A
#
# COMPACT_ATOMS: atom_id res chain seq x y z
N MET A 1 -30.23 9.59 -6.65
CA MET A 1 -29.55 8.40 -6.09
C MET A 1 -28.17 8.36 -6.70
N PRO A 2 -27.08 8.48 -5.95
CA PRO A 2 -25.77 8.36 -6.55
C PRO A 2 -25.50 6.89 -6.88
N ASP A 3 -25.06 6.66 -8.10
CA ASP A 3 -24.72 5.35 -8.64
C ASP A 3 -23.75 4.62 -7.70
N LYS A 4 -24.14 3.42 -7.31
CA LYS A 4 -23.24 2.47 -6.69
C LYS A 4 -22.13 2.16 -7.71
N ILE A 5 -20.99 2.82 -7.57
CA ILE A 5 -19.76 2.40 -8.22
C ILE A 5 -19.41 1.03 -7.62
N THR A 6 -19.88 -0.01 -8.25
CA THR A 6 -19.45 -1.38 -8.00
C THR A 6 -18.01 -1.51 -8.51
N MET A 7 -17.05 -1.10 -7.70
CA MET A 7 -15.64 -1.39 -7.93
C MET A 7 -15.34 -2.87 -7.59
N ASP A 8 -15.99 -3.78 -8.27
CA ASP A 8 -15.62 -5.20 -8.24
C ASP A 8 -14.99 -5.66 -9.56
N LYS A 9 -14.18 -4.81 -10.15
CA LYS A 9 -13.27 -5.27 -11.20
C LYS A 9 -12.16 -6.08 -10.51
N ARG A 10 -12.17 -7.39 -10.73
CA ARG A 10 -11.07 -8.28 -10.35
C ARG A 10 -9.81 -7.77 -11.02
N ILE A 11 -8.91 -7.19 -10.23
CA ILE A 11 -7.62 -6.72 -10.72
C ILE A 11 -6.73 -7.94 -10.86
N HIS A 12 -6.33 -8.27 -12.09
CA HIS A 12 -5.33 -9.28 -12.37
C HIS A 12 -4.06 -8.58 -12.82
N LEU A 13 -3.09 -8.52 -11.91
CA LEU A 13 -1.73 -8.12 -12.24
C LEU A 13 -1.04 -9.31 -12.92
N GLY A 14 -0.48 -9.08 -14.10
CA GLY A 14 0.15 -10.12 -14.91
C GLY A 14 1.41 -10.73 -14.29
N TYR A 15 2.32 -11.12 -15.16
CA TYR A 15 3.70 -11.46 -14.84
C TYR A 15 4.57 -10.31 -15.35
N GLY A 16 5.59 -9.93 -14.59
CA GLY A 16 6.53 -8.87 -14.94
C GLY A 16 7.96 -9.34 -14.81
N GLN A 17 8.82 -8.71 -15.56
CA GLN A 17 10.27 -8.77 -15.39
C GLN A 17 10.65 -7.81 -14.28
N ILE A 18 11.71 -8.13 -13.54
CA ILE A 18 12.32 -7.22 -12.60
C ILE A 18 13.33 -6.39 -13.38
N ASP A 19 13.12 -5.09 -13.44
CA ASP A 19 14.02 -4.17 -14.15
C ASP A 19 15.34 -3.99 -13.41
N GLU A 20 16.40 -3.63 -14.15
CA GLU A 20 17.75 -3.46 -13.62
C GLU A 20 17.83 -2.31 -12.61
N ASP A 21 16.98 -1.30 -12.78
CA ASP A 21 16.92 -0.11 -11.92
C ASP A 21 16.22 -0.38 -10.57
N TYR A 22 15.53 -1.52 -10.44
CA TYR A 22 14.84 -1.86 -9.21
C TYR A 22 15.77 -2.42 -8.16
N VAL A 23 15.69 -1.85 -6.97
CA VAL A 23 16.44 -2.31 -5.79
C VAL A 23 15.62 -3.27 -4.96
N LEU A 24 16.17 -4.44 -4.64
CA LEU A 24 15.54 -5.38 -3.72
C LEU A 24 15.53 -4.80 -2.31
N ALA A 25 14.40 -4.24 -1.89
CA ALA A 25 14.22 -3.65 -0.57
C ALA A 25 14.10 -4.70 0.54
N GLY A 26 13.65 -5.90 0.19
CA GLY A 26 13.56 -7.00 1.15
C GLY A 26 12.71 -8.16 0.68
N ARG A 27 12.68 -9.17 1.55
CA ARG A 27 11.83 -10.36 1.40
C ARG A 27 10.89 -10.45 2.59
N HIS A 28 9.62 -10.63 2.32
CA HIS A 28 8.63 -10.72 3.37
C HIS A 28 7.54 -11.73 3.01
N LEU A 29 7.38 -12.77 3.84
CA LEU A 29 6.32 -13.78 3.73
C LEU A 29 6.23 -14.46 2.35
N GLY A 30 7.37 -14.78 1.74
CA GLY A 30 7.44 -15.44 0.44
C GLY A 30 7.34 -14.50 -0.76
N PHE A 31 7.31 -13.20 -0.52
CA PHE A 31 7.35 -12.18 -1.57
C PHE A 31 8.70 -11.46 -1.58
N ASP A 32 9.16 -11.12 -2.77
CA ASP A 32 10.23 -10.16 -2.97
C ASP A 32 9.62 -8.77 -3.17
N ILE A 33 10.17 -7.78 -2.49
CA ILE A 33 9.74 -6.39 -2.52
C ILE A 33 10.84 -5.60 -3.20
N TRP A 34 10.52 -5.04 -4.34
CA TRP A 34 11.40 -4.23 -5.15
C TRP A 34 10.92 -2.80 -5.15
N ILE A 35 11.86 -1.87 -5.03
CA ILE A 35 11.60 -0.43 -5.00
C ILE A 35 12.37 0.20 -6.14
N ASP A 36 11.69 1.04 -6.89
CA ASP A 36 12.25 2.00 -7.82
C ASP A 36 12.02 3.40 -7.26
N GLU A 37 13.11 4.11 -7.00
CA GLU A 37 13.10 5.53 -6.63
C GLU A 37 13.31 6.34 -7.92
N ILE A 38 12.23 6.56 -8.67
CA ILE A 38 12.26 7.20 -10.01
C ILE A 38 12.77 8.62 -9.91
N GLU A 39 12.46 9.31 -8.82
CA GLU A 39 12.96 10.65 -8.47
C GLU A 39 12.93 10.79 -6.94
N ASN A 40 13.56 11.84 -6.40
CA ASN A 40 13.58 12.07 -4.94
C ASN A 40 12.20 12.16 -4.27
N ASP A 41 11.14 12.31 -5.05
CA ASP A 41 9.78 12.56 -4.58
C ASP A 41 8.75 11.54 -5.07
N TYR A 42 9.16 10.49 -5.77
CA TYR A 42 8.28 9.42 -6.25
C TYR A 42 8.94 8.05 -6.14
N VAL A 43 8.19 7.10 -5.60
CA VAL A 43 8.63 5.74 -5.37
C VAL A 43 7.60 4.76 -5.90
N GLU A 44 8.03 3.83 -6.72
CA GLU A 44 7.24 2.71 -7.17
C GLU A 44 7.70 1.42 -6.49
N ILE A 45 6.74 0.64 -6.02
CA ILE A 45 7.01 -0.58 -5.25
C ILE A 45 6.31 -1.75 -5.91
N TRP A 46 7.08 -2.74 -6.28
CA TRP A 46 6.60 -3.96 -6.87
C TRP A 46 6.77 -5.14 -5.91
N VAL A 47 5.75 -5.96 -5.80
CA VAL A 47 5.72 -7.15 -4.96
C VAL A 47 5.57 -8.37 -5.85
N TYR A 48 6.56 -9.22 -5.87
CA TYR A 48 6.60 -10.41 -6.70
C TYR A 48 6.49 -11.69 -5.89
N ASP A 49 5.66 -12.62 -6.35
CA ASP A 49 5.63 -14.00 -5.87
C ASP A 49 6.63 -14.84 -6.66
N ARG A 50 7.81 -15.07 -6.09
CA ARG A 50 8.87 -15.86 -6.72
C ARG A 50 8.54 -17.34 -6.90
N SER A 51 7.57 -17.86 -6.17
CA SER A 51 7.13 -19.25 -6.34
C SER A 51 6.39 -19.46 -7.68
N ARG A 52 6.00 -18.37 -8.35
CA ARG A 52 5.26 -18.38 -9.60
C ARG A 52 6.05 -17.65 -10.68
N THR A 53 6.88 -18.43 -11.37
CA THR A 53 7.69 -17.95 -12.49
C THR A 53 7.12 -18.44 -13.81
N LYS A 54 7.36 -17.66 -14.87
CA LYS A 54 7.13 -18.06 -16.26
C LYS A 54 8.31 -17.62 -17.11
N ARG A 55 8.69 -18.46 -18.07
CA ARG A 55 9.60 -18.04 -19.14
C ARG A 55 8.78 -17.43 -20.25
N GLN A 56 9.11 -16.22 -20.61
CA GLN A 56 8.45 -15.49 -21.69
C GLN A 56 9.49 -14.95 -22.67
N ARG A 57 9.14 -14.95 -23.94
CA ARG A 57 9.95 -14.29 -24.96
C ARG A 57 9.63 -12.80 -24.91
N THR A 58 10.66 -11.96 -24.86
CA THR A 58 10.48 -10.52 -24.94
C THR A 58 9.95 -10.12 -26.31
N ALA A 59 9.11 -9.09 -26.35
CA ALA A 59 8.52 -8.63 -27.62
C ALA A 59 9.55 -7.98 -28.55
N PHE A 60 10.68 -7.52 -28.02
CA PHE A 60 11.64 -6.69 -28.75
C PHE A 60 12.95 -7.39 -29.11
N THR A 61 13.42 -8.29 -28.26
CA THR A 61 14.77 -8.90 -28.44
C THR A 61 14.74 -10.39 -28.75
N SER A 62 13.60 -11.02 -28.77
CA SER A 62 13.47 -12.49 -28.87
C SER A 62 14.13 -13.29 -27.73
N ASP A 63 14.71 -12.62 -26.75
CA ASP A 63 15.31 -13.27 -25.60
C ASP A 63 14.25 -13.95 -24.73
N ILE A 64 14.66 -15.03 -24.08
CA ILE A 64 13.82 -15.71 -23.10
C ILE A 64 14.20 -15.20 -21.72
N VAL A 65 13.27 -14.53 -21.07
CA VAL A 65 13.45 -13.98 -19.72
C VAL A 65 12.54 -14.66 -18.71
N ASP A 66 13.00 -14.75 -17.48
CA ASP A 66 12.16 -15.19 -16.38
C ASP A 66 11.29 -14.02 -15.91
N THR A 67 10.00 -14.25 -15.86
CA THR A 67 9.02 -13.31 -15.34
C THR A 67 8.39 -13.87 -14.08
N TYR A 68 8.04 -12.99 -13.15
CA TYR A 68 7.48 -13.35 -11.85
C TYR A 68 6.04 -12.87 -11.74
N LYS A 69 5.21 -13.62 -11.02
CA LYS A 69 3.83 -13.20 -10.78
C LYS A 69 3.81 -11.96 -9.91
N ILE A 70 3.24 -10.88 -10.43
CA ILE A 70 3.03 -9.64 -9.67
C ILE A 70 1.90 -9.86 -8.67
N ALA A 71 2.21 -9.72 -7.39
CA ALA A 71 1.26 -9.83 -6.30
C ALA A 71 0.65 -8.48 -5.92
N GLY A 72 1.42 -7.40 -6.07
CA GLY A 72 0.96 -6.04 -5.80
C GLY A 72 1.88 -4.99 -6.41
N ASN A 73 1.31 -3.79 -6.59
CA ASN A 73 2.02 -2.58 -6.98
C ASN A 73 1.52 -1.43 -6.11
N PHE A 74 2.46 -0.61 -5.63
CA PHE A 74 2.19 0.54 -4.78
C PHE A 74 2.98 1.73 -5.30
N GLU A 75 2.34 2.88 -5.36
CA GLU A 75 2.93 4.12 -5.84
C GLU A 75 2.82 5.17 -4.74
N LEU A 76 3.92 5.81 -4.44
CA LEU A 76 4.03 6.81 -3.39
C LEU A 76 4.61 8.10 -3.95
N SER A 77 4.00 9.24 -3.64
CA SER A 77 4.56 10.56 -3.88
C SER A 77 4.88 11.28 -2.57
N LYS A 78 5.96 12.04 -2.55
CA LYS A 78 6.36 12.75 -1.36
C LYS A 78 5.58 14.05 -1.20
N ARG A 79 4.98 14.24 -0.03
CA ARG A 79 4.28 15.46 0.35
C ARG A 79 4.86 15.99 1.67
N GLY A 80 5.84 16.87 1.56
CA GLY A 80 6.61 17.35 2.70
C GLY A 80 7.41 16.22 3.35
N LYS A 81 7.14 15.88 4.60
CA LYS A 81 7.81 14.77 5.30
C LYS A 81 7.11 13.43 5.17
N TYR A 82 5.95 13.38 4.51
CA TYR A 82 5.16 12.16 4.36
C TYR A 82 5.17 11.64 2.93
N TRP A 83 5.01 10.33 2.79
CA TRP A 83 4.80 9.64 1.54
C TRP A 83 3.32 9.36 1.36
N HIS A 84 2.70 10.08 0.45
CA HIS A 84 1.31 9.92 0.09
C HIS A 84 1.12 8.66 -0.76
N VAL A 85 0.18 7.82 -0.39
CA VAL A 85 -0.12 6.59 -1.13
C VAL A 85 -1.06 6.95 -2.27
N ASP A 86 -0.52 7.11 -3.47
CA ASP A 86 -1.30 7.42 -4.67
C ASP A 86 -2.07 6.20 -5.16
N PHE A 87 -1.39 5.05 -5.22
CA PHE A 87 -2.00 3.78 -5.58
C PHE A 87 -1.54 2.65 -4.69
N ALA A 88 -2.47 1.71 -4.46
CA ALA A 88 -2.19 0.44 -3.80
C ALA A 88 -3.04 -0.64 -4.47
N ARG A 89 -2.43 -1.45 -5.31
CA ARG A 89 -3.10 -2.51 -6.05
C ARG A 89 -2.60 -3.86 -5.56
N VAL A 90 -3.53 -4.76 -5.27
CA VAL A 90 -3.24 -6.16 -4.93
C VAL A 90 -3.98 -7.05 -5.92
N ASP A 91 -3.24 -7.95 -6.56
CA ASP A 91 -3.80 -8.93 -7.46
C ASP A 91 -4.87 -9.77 -6.74
N SER A 92 -5.95 -10.10 -7.44
CA SER A 92 -7.12 -10.78 -6.87
C SER A 92 -6.78 -12.14 -6.23
N ASN A 93 -5.75 -12.84 -6.72
CA ASN A 93 -5.29 -14.10 -6.14
C ASN A 93 -4.61 -13.95 -4.76
N PHE A 94 -4.23 -12.72 -4.40
CA PHE A 94 -3.59 -12.40 -3.13
C PHE A 94 -4.48 -11.58 -2.20
N ARG A 95 -5.71 -11.26 -2.61
CA ARG A 95 -6.70 -10.63 -1.73
C ARG A 95 -7.01 -11.55 -0.55
N GLY A 96 -7.39 -10.96 0.58
CA GLY A 96 -7.62 -11.72 1.83
C GLY A 96 -6.35 -12.17 2.56
N LYS A 97 -5.18 -12.17 1.91
CA LYS A 97 -3.88 -12.53 2.53
C LYS A 97 -3.23 -11.36 3.28
N LYS A 98 -3.94 -10.26 3.45
CA LYS A 98 -3.49 -9.02 4.14
C LYS A 98 -2.23 -8.40 3.49
N LEU A 99 -1.99 -8.62 2.20
CA LEU A 99 -0.76 -8.16 1.53
C LEU A 99 -0.57 -6.65 1.65
N ALA A 100 -1.58 -5.83 1.35
CA ALA A 100 -1.47 -4.37 1.46
C ALA A 100 -1.10 -3.93 2.89
N ARG A 101 -1.73 -4.50 3.93
CA ARG A 101 -1.36 -4.21 5.32
C ARG A 101 0.10 -4.55 5.61
N LYS A 102 0.56 -5.71 5.15
CA LYS A 102 1.93 -6.17 5.35
C LYS A 102 2.92 -5.23 4.66
N MET A 103 2.57 -4.76 3.46
CA MET A 103 3.38 -3.81 2.71
C MET A 103 3.49 -2.47 3.43
N TYR A 104 2.37 -1.91 3.89
CA TYR A 104 2.41 -0.66 4.63
C TYR A 104 3.22 -0.80 5.93
N SER A 105 3.03 -1.88 6.68
CA SER A 105 3.84 -2.14 7.87
C SER A 105 5.34 -2.28 7.54
N PHE A 106 5.67 -2.92 6.43
CA PHE A 106 7.06 -3.05 5.96
C PHE A 106 7.67 -1.68 5.63
N LEU A 107 6.97 -0.87 4.85
CA LEU A 107 7.43 0.47 4.48
C LEU A 107 7.62 1.38 5.70
N ILE A 108 6.67 1.37 6.63
CA ILE A 108 6.76 2.15 7.86
C ILE A 108 7.98 1.74 8.68
N LYS A 109 8.25 0.43 8.81
CA LYS A 109 9.43 -0.10 9.48
C LYS A 109 10.76 0.23 8.77
N LYS A 110 10.69 0.49 7.46
CA LYS A 110 11.83 0.99 6.66
C LYS A 110 12.03 2.51 6.78
N GLY A 111 11.19 3.21 7.53
CA GLY A 111 11.30 4.64 7.78
C GLY A 111 10.39 5.52 6.92
N TYR A 112 9.54 4.93 6.08
CA TYR A 112 8.55 5.70 5.33
C TYR A 112 7.43 6.16 6.26
N SER A 113 7.25 7.48 6.40
CA SER A 113 6.08 8.05 7.06
C SER A 113 4.95 8.15 6.05
N LEU A 114 3.93 7.31 6.17
CA LEU A 114 2.88 7.21 5.16
C LEU A 114 1.73 8.18 5.42
N GLN A 115 1.15 8.71 4.34
CA GLN A 115 -0.11 9.44 4.31
C GLN A 115 -1.11 8.67 3.45
N ALA A 116 -2.34 8.52 3.93
CA ALA A 116 -3.41 7.90 3.14
C ALA A 116 -3.74 8.71 1.90
N GLY A 117 -4.02 8.05 0.80
CA GLY A 117 -4.48 8.68 -0.43
C GLY A 117 -5.81 9.42 -0.24
N ASP A 118 -6.07 10.37 -1.12
CA ASP A 118 -7.24 11.26 -1.03
C ASP A 118 -8.57 10.52 -1.20
N SER A 119 -8.55 9.37 -1.88
CA SER A 119 -9.71 8.51 -2.06
C SER A 119 -9.41 7.09 -1.58
N GLN A 120 -10.14 6.63 -0.59
CA GLN A 120 -9.95 5.32 -0.01
C GLN A 120 -11.11 4.37 -0.32
N SER A 121 -10.80 3.27 -1.00
CA SER A 121 -11.73 2.16 -1.14
C SER A 121 -12.06 1.54 0.24
N PRO A 122 -13.15 0.77 0.38
CA PRO A 122 -13.42 0.03 1.62
C PRO A 122 -12.25 -0.85 2.07
N GLY A 123 -11.54 -1.48 1.11
CA GLY A 123 -10.34 -2.27 1.39
C GLY A 123 -9.17 -1.41 1.90
N GLY A 124 -8.98 -0.23 1.33
CA GLY A 124 -7.99 0.74 1.80
C GLY A 124 -8.26 1.18 3.22
N ARG A 125 -9.49 1.57 3.54
CA ARG A 125 -9.91 1.94 4.90
C ARG A 125 -9.66 0.82 5.90
N TYR A 126 -9.97 -0.42 5.52
CA TYR A 126 -9.67 -1.58 6.34
C TYR A 126 -8.19 -1.70 6.68
N VAL A 127 -7.29 -1.48 5.70
CA VAL A 127 -5.84 -1.55 5.92
C VAL A 127 -5.40 -0.53 6.97
N TRP A 128 -5.83 0.72 6.88
CA TRP A 128 -5.50 1.77 7.85
C TRP A 128 -6.02 1.46 9.26
N ASN A 129 -7.24 0.94 9.36
CA ASN A 129 -7.80 0.49 10.63
C ASN A 129 -6.99 -0.66 11.25
N GLU A 130 -6.48 -1.58 10.43
CA GLU A 130 -5.63 -2.67 10.90
C GLU A 130 -4.22 -2.19 11.30
N LEU A 131 -3.66 -1.17 10.63
CA LEU A 131 -2.41 -0.55 11.04
C LEU A 131 -2.53 0.10 12.43
N ALA A 132 -3.66 0.75 12.71
CA ALA A 132 -3.91 1.38 14.02
C ALA A 132 -3.92 0.37 15.19
N LYS A 133 -4.06 -0.92 14.92
CA LYS A 133 -3.97 -1.98 15.93
C LYS A 133 -2.54 -2.44 16.21
N ASP A 134 -1.59 -2.09 15.33
CA ASP A 134 -0.20 -2.47 15.47
C ASP A 134 0.48 -1.57 16.51
N ARG A 135 1.03 -2.18 17.56
CA ARG A 135 1.69 -1.43 18.66
C ARG A 135 2.98 -0.75 18.26
N THR A 136 3.56 -1.13 17.14
CA THR A 136 4.80 -0.54 16.60
C THR A 136 4.54 0.61 15.64
N ILE A 137 3.27 0.93 15.39
CA ILE A 137 2.85 1.96 14.43
C ILE A 137 1.91 2.92 15.14
N THR A 138 2.20 4.22 15.03
CA THR A 138 1.27 5.26 15.43
C THR A 138 0.49 5.75 14.21
N VAL A 139 -0.84 5.63 14.27
CA VAL A 139 -1.75 6.19 13.27
C VAL A 139 -2.42 7.40 13.87
N PHE A 140 -2.45 8.49 13.12
CA PHE A 140 -3.10 9.74 13.55
C PHE A 140 -3.82 10.40 12.37
N ALA A 141 -4.72 11.32 12.68
CA ALA A 141 -5.51 12.01 11.69
C ALA A 141 -5.45 13.53 11.91
N LYS A 142 -5.57 14.26 10.79
CA LYS A 142 -5.70 15.71 10.79
C LYS A 142 -7.01 16.06 10.07
N LYS A 143 -7.88 16.81 10.71
CA LYS A 143 -9.06 17.36 10.05
C LYS A 143 -8.63 18.43 9.04
N SER A 144 -9.22 18.43 7.86
CA SER A 144 -8.83 19.28 6.72
C SER A 144 -8.83 20.79 7.01
N LYS A 145 -9.43 21.25 8.10
CA LYS A 145 -9.47 22.65 8.53
C LYS A 145 -8.75 22.91 9.86
N CYS A 146 -8.12 21.91 10.46
CA CYS A 146 -7.42 22.04 11.73
C CYS A 146 -5.92 21.89 11.54
N SER A 147 -5.14 22.82 12.07
CA SER A 147 -3.67 22.70 12.10
C SER A 147 -3.17 21.66 13.11
N LYS A 148 -4.04 21.12 13.96
CA LYS A 148 -3.68 20.18 15.03
C LYS A 148 -3.88 18.75 14.56
N PHE A 149 -2.85 17.93 14.74
CA PHE A 149 -2.95 16.48 14.64
C PHE A 149 -3.69 15.95 15.87
N VAL A 150 -4.52 14.98 15.64
CA VAL A 150 -5.19 14.23 16.71
C VAL A 150 -4.66 12.82 16.65
N ASP A 151 -3.98 12.38 17.71
CA ASP A 151 -3.56 11.00 17.84
C ASP A 151 -4.81 10.13 17.83
N PHE A 152 -4.77 9.09 17.02
CA PHE A 152 -5.83 8.11 17.05
C PHE A 152 -5.67 7.28 18.32
N PRO A 153 -6.62 7.35 19.26
CA PRO A 153 -6.54 6.54 20.46
C PRO A 153 -6.47 5.09 20.05
N ARG A 154 -5.49 4.35 20.58
CA ARG A 154 -5.38 2.91 20.35
C ARG A 154 -6.69 2.28 20.74
N PRO A 155 -7.46 1.73 19.80
CA PRO A 155 -8.78 1.24 20.11
C PRO A 155 -8.66 0.08 21.08
N GLY A 156 -9.32 0.20 22.22
CA GLY A 156 -9.58 -0.93 23.09
C GLY A 156 -10.35 -2.01 22.31
N LYS A 157 -10.25 -3.27 22.70
CA LYS A 157 -10.87 -4.39 21.98
C LYS A 157 -12.38 -4.24 21.70
N LYS A 158 -13.08 -3.33 22.38
CA LYS A 158 -14.52 -3.10 22.25
C LYS A 158 -14.92 -1.91 21.36
N GLU A 159 -14.01 -0.98 21.04
CA GLU A 159 -14.34 0.29 20.36
C GLU A 159 -14.12 0.30 18.85
N LEU A 160 -13.73 -0.82 18.26
CA LEU A 160 -13.39 -0.95 16.84
C LEU A 160 -14.61 -1.08 15.91
N LYS A 161 -15.79 -0.60 16.31
CA LYS A 161 -16.98 -0.64 15.43
C LYS A 161 -17.03 0.48 14.41
N SER A 162 -16.33 1.59 14.63
CA SER A 162 -16.23 2.69 13.66
C SER A 162 -14.87 2.68 12.98
N SER A 163 -14.84 2.93 11.68
CA SER A 163 -13.58 3.09 10.94
C SER A 163 -12.93 4.44 11.28
N LEU A 164 -11.60 4.54 11.15
CA LEU A 164 -10.87 5.81 11.22
C LEU A 164 -11.53 6.93 10.41
N PHE A 165 -12.09 6.56 9.26
CA PHE A 165 -12.72 7.48 8.33
C PHE A 165 -14.14 7.88 8.72
N GLU A 166 -14.80 7.14 9.62
CA GLU A 166 -16.12 7.49 10.18
C GLU A 166 -16.00 8.43 11.37
N LEU A 167 -14.90 8.27 12.15
CA LEU A 167 -14.62 9.16 13.29
C LEU A 167 -14.13 10.54 12.84
N PHE A 168 -13.42 10.59 11.73
CA PHE A 168 -12.99 11.81 11.09
C PHE A 168 -13.74 11.88 9.77
N ASP A 169 -14.46 12.93 9.51
CA ASP A 169 -15.23 13.13 8.28
C ASP A 169 -14.44 12.71 7.01
N SER A 170 -15.12 12.53 5.89
CA SER A 170 -14.52 12.05 4.62
C SER A 170 -13.35 12.88 4.08
N LYS A 171 -12.99 13.98 4.74
CA LYS A 171 -11.89 14.90 4.38
C LYS A 171 -10.72 14.84 5.36
N ALA A 172 -10.71 13.91 6.30
CA ALA A 172 -9.57 13.77 7.19
C ALA A 172 -8.35 13.19 6.46
N GLU A 173 -7.20 13.81 6.67
CA GLU A 173 -5.91 13.27 6.24
C GLU A 173 -5.44 12.26 7.30
N ILE A 174 -5.13 11.04 6.89
CA ILE A 174 -4.69 9.95 7.77
C ILE A 174 -3.21 9.67 7.54
N TYR A 175 -2.47 9.48 8.62
CA TYR A 175 -1.03 9.28 8.61
C TYR A 175 -0.63 8.08 9.47
N ALA A 176 0.48 7.44 9.12
CA ALA A 176 1.09 6.37 9.92
C ALA A 176 2.62 6.51 9.94
N VAL A 177 3.19 6.35 11.12
CA VAL A 177 4.64 6.41 11.35
C VAL A 177 5.08 5.26 12.26
N SER A 178 6.36 4.91 12.21
CA SER A 178 6.98 4.02 13.20
C SER A 178 7.06 4.72 14.55
N ASN A 179 6.86 3.97 15.61
CA ASN A 179 7.11 4.40 16.99
C ASN A 179 8.60 4.44 17.29
#